data_92f010c01055352ff6eb070975ba35b7
#
_entry.id   92f010c01055352ff6eb070975ba35b7
#
_cell.length_a   1.000
_cell.length_b   1.000
_cell.length_c   1.000
_cell.angle_alpha   90.00
_cell.angle_beta   90.00
_cell.angle_gamma   90.00
#
_symmetry.space_group_name_H-M   'P 1'
#
loop_
_entity.id
_entity.type
_entity.pdbx_description
1 polymer ?
#
loop_
_entity_poly.entity_id
_entity_poly.type
_entity_poly.pdbx_seq_one_letter_code
_entity_poly.pdbx_strand_id
1 'polypeptide(L)'
;MFLVERQTFWYHVFTVALMGGMVKVIMGLDETWMLEIDQENYGRMRASGALGLTIGSPIAGYLVRHFHYKSLLISLGIVSVILCWLIYKAKDAEKKEGERIRMESVRQLLKNKGYLLLVLIYLLVYMIGTADQYVVIDKMLDIGGDTTAVGIKWALQSFMEVPLFLFSSKILERFQTKTLLYFGTFMYGVKFLLYGFSFQPWMIILTAALQLVTLPIIMLTSKVLVKEITPQKLFSSAQMFAMAVFIGVSGLITPLITSYLSKAFGYDWTLYIVAAFSIVPLLLIFCYVHYFQKKTVKRSS
;
A
#
# COMPACT_ATOMS: atom_id res chain seq x y z
N MET A 1 13.12 -13.55 15.83
CA MET A 1 12.36 -12.51 16.51
C MET A 1 11.44 -13.10 17.59
N PHE A 2 10.48 -13.94 17.26
CA PHE A 2 9.52 -14.51 18.24
C PHE A 2 10.08 -15.57 19.19
N LEU A 3 11.26 -16.12 18.94
CA LEU A 3 11.92 -17.17 19.76
C LEU A 3 13.00 -16.65 20.69
N VAL A 4 13.47 -15.42 20.50
CA VAL A 4 14.61 -14.86 21.24
C VAL A 4 14.15 -13.55 21.88
N GLU A 5 14.01 -13.58 23.20
CA GLU A 5 13.69 -12.40 24.03
C GLU A 5 14.96 -11.55 24.25
N ARG A 6 15.51 -10.97 23.19
CA ARG A 6 16.60 -10.00 23.32
C ARG A 6 16.06 -8.59 23.24
N GLN A 7 16.27 -7.80 24.27
CA GLN A 7 15.87 -6.38 24.33
C GLN A 7 16.90 -5.44 23.67
N THR A 8 17.70 -5.93 22.73
CA THR A 8 18.72 -5.11 22.08
C THR A 8 18.13 -4.39 20.87
N PHE A 9 18.15 -3.06 20.88
CA PHE A 9 17.63 -2.20 19.80
C PHE A 9 18.11 -2.63 18.41
N TRP A 10 19.43 -2.81 18.23
CA TRP A 10 20.02 -3.18 16.94
C TRP A 10 19.56 -4.55 16.42
N TYR A 11 19.32 -5.50 17.34
CA TYR A 11 18.77 -6.81 16.96
C TYR A 11 17.35 -6.64 16.35
N HIS A 12 16.51 -5.82 16.97
CA HIS A 12 15.16 -5.56 16.43
C HIS A 12 15.21 -4.81 15.11
N VAL A 13 16.05 -3.78 15.00
CA VAL A 13 16.24 -3.04 13.74
C VAL A 13 16.63 -3.98 12.60
N PHE A 14 17.64 -4.82 12.80
CA PHE A 14 18.10 -5.74 11.78
C PHE A 14 17.04 -6.79 11.40
N THR A 15 16.40 -7.42 12.39
CA THR A 15 15.40 -8.47 12.14
C THR A 15 14.15 -7.90 11.48
N VAL A 16 13.66 -6.73 11.90
CA VAL A 16 12.49 -6.06 11.29
C VAL A 16 12.82 -5.59 9.87
N ALA A 17 14.00 -5.02 9.65
CA ALA A 17 14.44 -4.60 8.32
C ALA A 17 14.56 -5.79 7.36
N LEU A 18 15.15 -6.91 7.81
CA LEU A 18 15.28 -8.12 7.00
C LEU A 18 13.90 -8.72 6.67
N MET A 19 13.06 -8.95 7.68
CA MET A 19 11.72 -9.52 7.49
C MET A 19 10.83 -8.60 6.65
N GLY A 20 10.80 -7.31 6.98
CA GLY A 20 10.00 -6.33 6.23
C GLY A 20 10.47 -6.20 4.79
N GLY A 21 11.77 -6.21 4.55
CA GLY A 21 12.36 -6.20 3.22
C GLY A 21 11.96 -7.44 2.41
N MET A 22 12.10 -8.64 2.98
CA MET A 22 11.69 -9.90 2.33
C MET A 22 10.21 -9.91 1.96
N VAL A 23 9.32 -9.50 2.89
CA VAL A 23 7.88 -9.41 2.62
C VAL A 23 7.60 -8.45 1.47
N LYS A 24 8.24 -7.28 1.42
CA LYS A 24 8.04 -6.32 0.33
C LYS A 24 8.54 -6.85 -1.02
N VAL A 25 9.65 -7.59 -1.04
CA VAL A 25 10.13 -8.25 -2.25
C VAL A 25 9.14 -9.31 -2.73
N ILE A 26 8.65 -10.17 -1.84
CA ILE A 26 7.65 -11.20 -2.18
C ILE A 26 6.38 -10.54 -2.72
N MET A 27 5.86 -9.51 -2.06
CA MET A 27 4.67 -8.78 -2.54
C MET A 27 4.89 -8.17 -3.93
N GLY A 28 6.08 -7.63 -4.20
CA GLY A 28 6.42 -7.08 -5.51
C GLY A 28 6.51 -8.15 -6.61
N LEU A 29 7.07 -9.31 -6.28
CA LEU A 29 7.14 -10.46 -7.18
C LEU A 29 5.74 -11.02 -7.48
N ASP A 30 4.90 -11.19 -6.46
CA ASP A 30 3.51 -11.65 -6.61
C ASP A 30 2.70 -10.71 -7.51
N GLU A 31 2.82 -9.40 -7.31
CA GLU A 31 2.16 -8.39 -8.17
C GLU A 31 2.60 -8.51 -9.63
N THR A 32 3.90 -8.69 -9.85
CA THR A 32 4.45 -8.83 -11.20
C THR A 32 3.98 -10.14 -11.83
N TRP A 33 4.04 -11.23 -11.08
CA TRP A 33 3.62 -12.56 -11.52
C TRP A 33 2.14 -12.59 -11.90
N MET A 34 1.25 -12.02 -11.07
CA MET A 34 -0.18 -11.88 -11.39
C MET A 34 -0.42 -11.12 -12.70
N LEU A 35 0.33 -10.06 -12.96
CA LEU A 35 0.23 -9.26 -14.18
C LEU A 35 0.76 -10.00 -15.42
N GLU A 36 1.78 -10.85 -15.26
CA GLU A 36 2.37 -11.63 -16.35
C GLU A 36 1.51 -12.83 -16.72
N ILE A 37 0.87 -13.48 -15.74
CA ILE A 37 -0.01 -14.64 -16.01
C ILE A 37 -1.29 -14.19 -16.73
N ASP A 38 -1.99 -13.19 -16.21
CA ASP A 38 -3.28 -12.78 -16.75
C ASP A 38 -3.59 -11.33 -16.38
N GLN A 39 -3.26 -10.43 -17.28
CA GLN A 39 -3.50 -9.00 -17.07
C GLN A 39 -4.99 -8.66 -17.02
N GLU A 40 -5.84 -9.38 -17.75
CA GLU A 40 -7.28 -9.12 -17.79
C GLU A 40 -7.96 -9.49 -16.46
N ASN A 41 -7.55 -10.60 -15.86
CA ASN A 41 -8.08 -11.08 -14.59
C ASN A 41 -7.30 -10.60 -13.35
N TYR A 42 -6.33 -9.69 -13.53
CA TYR A 42 -5.54 -9.15 -12.42
C TYR A 42 -6.43 -8.68 -11.25
N GLY A 43 -7.52 -7.96 -11.52
CA GLY A 43 -8.45 -7.49 -10.49
C GLY A 43 -9.07 -8.63 -9.66
N ARG A 44 -9.42 -9.75 -10.29
CA ARG A 44 -9.96 -10.94 -9.60
C ARG A 44 -8.89 -11.61 -8.74
N MET A 45 -7.68 -11.76 -9.24
CA MET A 45 -6.57 -12.34 -8.47
C MET A 45 -6.24 -11.47 -7.26
N ARG A 46 -6.20 -10.16 -7.43
CA ARG A 46 -5.97 -9.21 -6.33
C ARG A 46 -7.10 -9.21 -5.29
N ALA A 47 -8.36 -9.33 -5.75
CA ALA A 47 -9.53 -9.48 -4.88
C ALA A 47 -9.44 -10.75 -4.02
N SER A 48 -8.97 -11.86 -4.58
CA SER A 48 -8.75 -13.12 -3.83
C SER A 48 -7.73 -12.95 -2.71
N GLY A 49 -6.63 -12.20 -2.96
CA GLY A 49 -5.66 -11.85 -1.93
C GLY A 49 -6.27 -11.00 -0.81
N ALA A 50 -7.11 -10.02 -1.15
CA ALA A 50 -7.83 -9.22 -0.17
C ALA A 50 -8.81 -10.05 0.67
N LEU A 51 -9.51 -11.02 0.07
CA LEU A 51 -10.34 -11.99 0.80
C LEU A 51 -9.51 -12.86 1.75
N GLY A 52 -8.32 -13.27 1.34
CA GLY A 52 -7.38 -13.99 2.22
C GLY A 52 -7.02 -13.18 3.47
N LEU A 53 -6.73 -11.89 3.32
CA LEU A 53 -6.48 -10.99 4.46
C LEU A 53 -7.74 -10.77 5.30
N THR A 54 -8.92 -10.69 4.69
CA THR A 54 -10.21 -10.56 5.39
C THR A 54 -10.43 -11.70 6.38
N ILE A 55 -10.07 -12.93 5.99
CA ILE A 55 -10.21 -14.11 6.83
C ILE A 55 -9.02 -14.26 7.79
N GLY A 56 -7.81 -14.05 7.29
CA GLY A 56 -6.58 -14.29 8.05
C GLY A 56 -6.34 -13.30 9.19
N SER A 57 -6.74 -12.03 9.01
CA SER A 57 -6.46 -10.99 10.01
C SER A 57 -7.18 -11.21 11.35
N PRO A 58 -8.50 -11.52 11.41
CA PRO A 58 -9.17 -11.84 12.66
C PRO A 58 -8.62 -13.10 13.33
N ILE A 59 -8.28 -14.12 12.52
CA ILE A 59 -7.67 -15.36 13.04
C ILE A 59 -6.34 -15.04 13.71
N ALA A 60 -5.48 -14.25 13.06
CA ALA A 60 -4.21 -13.83 13.62
C ALA A 60 -4.39 -13.02 14.92
N GLY A 61 -5.34 -12.06 14.93
CA GLY A 61 -5.68 -11.28 16.12
C GLY A 61 -6.15 -12.14 17.28
N TYR A 62 -7.03 -13.10 17.02
CA TYR A 62 -7.53 -14.07 18.01
C TYR A 62 -6.41 -14.96 18.55
N LEU A 63 -5.54 -15.48 17.69
CA LEU A 63 -4.42 -16.34 18.08
C LEU A 63 -3.44 -15.59 18.98
N VAL A 64 -3.13 -14.34 18.66
CA VAL A 64 -2.23 -13.52 19.50
C VAL A 64 -2.85 -13.25 20.87
N ARG A 65 -4.13 -12.94 20.92
CA ARG A 65 -4.84 -12.67 22.17
C ARG A 65 -4.84 -13.88 23.11
N HIS A 66 -5.09 -15.08 22.61
CA HIS A 66 -5.27 -16.27 23.43
C HIS A 66 -4.00 -17.10 23.62
N PHE A 67 -3.11 -17.11 22.64
CA PHE A 67 -1.91 -17.97 22.62
C PHE A 67 -0.61 -17.19 22.51
N HIS A 68 -0.67 -15.87 22.66
CA HIS A 68 0.46 -14.94 22.52
C HIS A 68 1.14 -14.97 21.14
N TYR A 69 2.16 -14.14 20.98
CA TYR A 69 2.88 -13.99 19.68
C TYR A 69 3.57 -15.28 19.19
N LYS A 70 3.84 -16.24 20.07
CA LYS A 70 4.43 -17.54 19.69
C LYS A 70 3.53 -18.35 18.77
N SER A 71 2.21 -18.20 18.87
CA SER A 71 1.23 -18.85 17.98
C SER A 71 1.38 -18.42 16.51
N LEU A 72 1.78 -17.18 16.26
CA LEU A 72 2.02 -16.68 14.90
C LEU A 72 3.18 -17.41 14.22
N LEU A 73 4.20 -17.84 14.98
CA LEU A 73 5.32 -18.60 14.41
C LEU A 73 4.86 -19.94 13.86
N ILE A 74 4.03 -20.67 14.62
CA ILE A 74 3.49 -21.96 14.21
C ILE A 74 2.55 -21.79 13.01
N SER A 75 1.63 -20.82 13.07
CA SER A 75 0.70 -20.50 11.98
C SER A 75 1.45 -20.11 10.71
N LEU A 76 2.47 -19.27 10.83
CA LEU A 76 3.30 -18.85 9.71
C LEU A 76 4.04 -20.05 9.09
N GLY A 77 4.56 -20.95 9.92
CA GLY A 77 5.22 -22.18 9.45
C GLY A 77 4.28 -23.05 8.63
N ILE A 78 3.06 -23.31 9.15
CA ILE A 78 2.04 -24.14 8.46
C ILE A 78 1.65 -23.48 7.12
N VAL A 79 1.31 -22.20 7.15
CA VAL A 79 0.89 -21.46 5.94
C VAL A 79 2.03 -21.39 4.93
N SER A 80 3.30 -21.21 5.37
CA SER A 80 4.45 -21.19 4.47
C SER A 80 4.66 -22.55 3.76
N VAL A 81 4.49 -23.66 4.46
CA VAL A 81 4.58 -25.01 3.84
C VAL A 81 3.50 -25.20 2.78
N ILE A 82 2.26 -24.81 3.11
CA ILE A 82 1.14 -24.88 2.16
C ILE A 82 1.40 -23.98 0.94
N LEU A 83 1.89 -22.76 1.17
CA LEU A 83 2.21 -21.81 0.11
C LEU A 83 3.31 -22.34 -0.81
N CYS A 84 4.41 -22.86 -0.25
CA CYS A 84 5.49 -23.47 -1.04
C CYS A 84 4.98 -24.63 -1.90
N TRP A 85 4.11 -25.47 -1.35
CA TRP A 85 3.51 -26.58 -2.09
C TRP A 85 2.60 -26.09 -3.23
N LEU A 86 1.79 -25.03 -2.99
CA LEU A 86 0.94 -24.43 -4.02
C LEU A 86 1.76 -23.79 -5.13
N ILE A 87 2.82 -23.03 -4.78
CA ILE A 87 3.73 -22.39 -5.75
C ILE A 87 4.41 -23.48 -6.60
N TYR A 88 4.87 -24.56 -5.98
CA TYR A 88 5.49 -25.68 -6.72
C TYR A 88 4.55 -26.29 -7.77
N LYS A 89 3.23 -26.33 -7.50
CA LYS A 89 2.20 -26.81 -8.44
C LYS A 89 1.70 -25.76 -9.42
N ALA A 90 1.94 -24.49 -9.15
CA ALA A 90 1.47 -23.42 -10.02
C ALA A 90 2.20 -23.45 -11.37
N LYS A 91 1.50 -23.08 -12.44
CA LYS A 91 2.14 -22.90 -13.74
C LYS A 91 2.95 -21.62 -13.72
N ASP A 92 4.19 -21.70 -14.19
CA ASP A 92 5.00 -20.51 -14.41
C ASP A 92 4.37 -19.61 -15.47
N ALA A 93 4.55 -18.31 -15.31
CA ALA A 93 4.24 -17.35 -16.37
C ALA A 93 5.15 -17.64 -17.58
N GLU A 94 4.58 -17.56 -18.79
CA GLU A 94 5.39 -17.64 -20.00
C GLU A 94 6.50 -16.59 -19.92
N LYS A 95 7.73 -17.07 -20.06
CA LYS A 95 8.93 -16.23 -19.98
C LYS A 95 8.93 -15.25 -21.17
N LYS A 96 8.22 -14.14 -21.04
CA LYS A 96 8.42 -13.00 -21.93
C LYS A 96 9.86 -12.56 -21.67
N GLU A 97 10.67 -12.45 -22.72
CA GLU A 97 12.00 -11.84 -22.61
C GLU A 97 11.83 -10.43 -22.06
N GLY A 98 11.72 -10.34 -20.74
CA GLY A 98 11.65 -9.08 -20.01
C GLY A 98 13.02 -8.42 -20.16
N GLU A 99 13.07 -7.26 -20.74
CA GLU A 99 14.30 -6.47 -20.72
C GLU A 99 14.75 -6.35 -19.28
N ARG A 100 15.95 -6.91 -19.00
CA ARG A 100 16.61 -6.72 -17.70
C ARG A 100 16.60 -5.23 -17.39
N ILE A 101 16.27 -4.85 -16.15
CA ILE A 101 16.35 -3.46 -15.70
C ILE A 101 17.78 -2.99 -15.98
N ARG A 102 17.98 -2.25 -17.06
CA ARG A 102 19.27 -1.65 -17.38
C ARG A 102 19.38 -0.32 -16.65
N MET A 103 20.52 -0.05 -16.06
CA MET A 103 20.77 1.23 -15.39
C MET A 103 20.53 2.43 -16.33
N GLU A 104 20.72 2.25 -17.63
CA GLU A 104 20.38 3.23 -18.66
C GLU A 104 18.89 3.55 -18.72
N SER A 105 18.04 2.53 -18.58
CA SER A 105 16.57 2.69 -18.53
C SER A 105 16.16 3.52 -17.32
N VAL A 106 16.73 3.25 -16.16
CA VAL A 106 16.49 4.04 -14.93
C VAL A 106 16.96 5.48 -15.13
N ARG A 107 18.15 5.69 -15.70
CA ARG A 107 18.66 7.05 -15.98
C ARG A 107 17.77 7.83 -16.95
N GLN A 108 17.18 7.15 -17.93
CA GLN A 108 16.23 7.77 -18.87
C GLN A 108 14.93 8.18 -18.16
N LEU A 109 14.41 7.34 -17.26
CA LEU A 109 13.22 7.64 -16.45
C LEU A 109 13.47 8.83 -15.52
N LEU A 110 14.63 8.92 -14.89
CA LEU A 110 15.02 10.03 -14.00
C LEU A 110 15.16 11.38 -14.73
N LYS A 111 15.29 11.39 -16.05
CA LYS A 111 15.25 12.63 -16.85
C LYS A 111 13.83 13.11 -17.16
N ASN A 112 12.82 12.25 -17.01
CA ASN A 112 11.44 12.62 -17.27
C ASN A 112 10.81 13.30 -16.05
N LYS A 113 10.72 14.64 -16.10
CA LYS A 113 10.15 15.45 -15.01
C LYS A 113 8.71 15.07 -14.65
N GLY A 114 7.89 14.67 -15.64
CA GLY A 114 6.52 14.21 -15.40
C GLY A 114 6.47 12.92 -14.60
N TYR A 115 7.36 11.98 -14.93
CA TYR A 115 7.50 10.73 -14.21
C TYR A 115 7.97 10.96 -12.76
N LEU A 116 9.00 11.78 -12.57
CA LEU A 116 9.49 12.09 -11.22
C LEU A 116 8.43 12.76 -10.35
N LEU A 117 7.67 13.72 -10.91
CA LEU A 117 6.58 14.36 -10.19
C LEU A 117 5.49 13.36 -9.82
N LEU A 118 5.14 12.45 -10.73
CA LEU A 118 4.15 11.41 -10.45
C LEU A 118 4.62 10.44 -9.36
N VAL A 119 5.88 10.00 -9.41
CA VAL A 119 6.49 9.15 -8.36
C VAL A 119 6.50 9.86 -7.01
N LEU A 120 6.81 11.17 -6.98
CA LEU A 120 6.74 11.98 -5.76
C LEU A 120 5.31 12.06 -5.22
N ILE A 121 4.32 12.31 -6.07
CA ILE A 121 2.90 12.33 -5.65
C ILE A 121 2.53 10.99 -4.99
N TYR A 122 2.83 9.86 -5.65
CA TYR A 122 2.52 8.55 -5.08
C TYR A 122 3.30 8.28 -3.80
N LEU A 123 4.57 8.68 -3.70
CA LEU A 123 5.34 8.57 -2.46
C LEU A 123 4.62 9.26 -1.30
N LEU A 124 4.19 10.50 -1.48
CA LEU A 124 3.50 11.27 -0.43
C LEU A 124 2.14 10.64 -0.06
N VAL A 125 1.38 10.17 -1.05
CA VAL A 125 0.10 9.47 -0.81
C VAL A 125 0.34 8.13 -0.09
N TYR A 126 1.36 7.37 -0.47
CA TYR A 126 1.72 6.12 0.21
C TYR A 126 2.25 6.35 1.64
N MET A 127 2.90 7.48 1.92
CA MET A 127 3.25 7.86 3.30
C MET A 127 1.99 7.99 4.17
N ILE A 128 0.93 8.61 3.67
CA ILE A 128 -0.35 8.67 4.38
C ILE A 128 -0.91 7.26 4.59
N GLY A 129 -1.00 6.44 3.54
CA GLY A 129 -1.47 5.06 3.64
C GLY A 129 -0.66 4.19 4.61
N THR A 130 0.67 4.38 4.63
CA THR A 130 1.57 3.66 5.53
C THR A 130 1.36 4.04 7.00
N ALA A 131 0.97 5.28 7.31
CA ALA A 131 0.65 5.70 8.67
C ALA A 131 -0.52 4.88 9.28
N ASP A 132 -1.43 4.35 8.46
CA ASP A 132 -2.52 3.46 8.89
C ASP A 132 -2.01 2.16 9.55
N GLN A 133 -0.81 1.71 9.17
CA GLN A 133 -0.20 0.48 9.70
C GLN A 133 0.47 0.67 11.06
N TYR A 134 0.69 1.90 11.48
CA TYR A 134 1.43 2.22 12.71
C TYR A 134 0.58 3.07 13.66
N VAL A 135 0.52 4.37 13.45
CA VAL A 135 -0.11 5.30 14.41
C VAL A 135 -1.59 5.03 14.65
N VAL A 136 -2.33 4.53 13.65
CA VAL A 136 -3.75 4.17 13.83
C VAL A 136 -3.89 2.95 14.74
N ILE A 137 -2.99 1.97 14.61
CA ILE A 137 -2.98 0.78 15.46
C ILE A 137 -2.59 1.17 16.89
N ASP A 138 -1.54 1.98 17.06
CA ASP A 138 -1.11 2.46 18.36
C ASP A 138 -2.23 3.24 19.05
N LYS A 139 -2.91 4.16 18.35
CA LYS A 139 -4.09 4.85 18.89
C LYS A 139 -5.20 3.89 19.26
N MET A 140 -5.49 2.88 18.41
CA MET A 140 -6.56 1.93 18.68
C MET A 140 -6.32 1.14 19.96
N LEU A 141 -5.07 0.77 20.23
CA LEU A 141 -4.67 0.10 21.47
C LEU A 141 -4.74 1.06 22.67
N ASP A 142 -4.33 2.32 22.49
CA ASP A 142 -4.36 3.35 23.53
C ASP A 142 -5.78 3.65 24.03
N ILE A 143 -6.76 3.68 23.12
CA ILE A 143 -8.19 3.90 23.47
C ILE A 143 -8.92 2.63 23.90
N GLY A 144 -8.19 1.56 24.26
CA GLY A 144 -8.73 0.33 24.85
C GLY A 144 -9.07 -0.78 23.87
N GLY A 145 -8.61 -0.69 22.63
CA GLY A 145 -8.67 -1.80 21.66
C GLY A 145 -7.70 -2.92 22.02
N ASP A 146 -7.99 -4.11 21.55
CA ASP A 146 -7.12 -5.29 21.68
C ASP A 146 -6.66 -5.82 20.32
N THR A 147 -5.84 -6.85 20.30
CA THR A 147 -5.33 -7.48 19.08
C THR A 147 -6.45 -8.08 18.22
N THR A 148 -7.56 -8.50 18.82
CA THR A 148 -8.74 -8.98 18.10
C THR A 148 -9.42 -7.82 17.34
N ALA A 149 -9.60 -6.69 18.00
CA ALA A 149 -10.15 -5.48 17.39
C ALA A 149 -9.27 -4.99 16.22
N VAL A 150 -7.95 -5.04 16.37
CA VAL A 150 -6.99 -4.77 15.28
C VAL A 150 -7.18 -5.73 14.12
N GLY A 151 -7.35 -7.04 14.40
CA GLY A 151 -7.63 -8.05 13.39
C GLY A 151 -8.94 -7.78 12.62
N ILE A 152 -9.99 -7.38 13.32
CA ILE A 152 -11.29 -7.01 12.72
C ILE A 152 -11.16 -5.75 11.85
N LYS A 153 -10.41 -4.74 12.32
CA LYS A 153 -10.12 -3.53 11.53
C LYS A 153 -9.46 -3.89 10.19
N TRP A 154 -8.43 -4.74 10.22
CA TRP A 154 -7.76 -5.19 9.02
C TRP A 154 -8.66 -6.05 8.12
N ALA A 155 -9.52 -6.90 8.70
CA ALA A 155 -10.49 -7.68 7.94
C ALA A 155 -11.48 -6.81 7.19
N LEU A 156 -12.10 -5.83 7.87
CA LEU A 156 -13.04 -4.90 7.24
C LEU A 156 -12.34 -4.08 6.15
N GLN A 157 -11.13 -3.60 6.42
CA GLN A 157 -10.33 -2.84 5.47
C GLN A 157 -10.06 -3.64 4.19
N SER A 158 -9.60 -4.88 4.32
CA SER A 158 -9.34 -5.76 3.18
C SER A 158 -10.60 -6.17 2.45
N PHE A 159 -11.70 -6.44 3.16
CA PHE A 159 -13.00 -6.73 2.55
C PHE A 159 -13.48 -5.58 1.68
N MET A 160 -13.32 -4.35 2.14
CA MET A 160 -13.71 -3.15 1.39
C MET A 160 -12.86 -2.92 0.12
N GLU A 161 -11.69 -3.51 0.01
CA GLU A 161 -10.88 -3.45 -1.23
C GLU A 161 -11.47 -4.34 -2.34
N VAL A 162 -12.15 -5.44 -1.98
CA VAL A 162 -12.64 -6.46 -2.92
C VAL A 162 -13.56 -5.88 -4.01
N PRO A 163 -14.62 -5.13 -3.70
CA PRO A 163 -15.53 -4.60 -4.72
C PRO A 163 -14.79 -3.74 -5.75
N LEU A 164 -13.86 -2.89 -5.28
CA LEU A 164 -13.15 -1.99 -6.18
C LEU A 164 -12.22 -2.74 -7.13
N PHE A 165 -11.52 -3.76 -6.65
CA PHE A 165 -10.68 -4.60 -7.52
C PHE A 165 -11.52 -5.41 -8.52
N LEU A 166 -12.67 -5.97 -8.11
CA LEU A 166 -13.57 -6.70 -9.02
C LEU A 166 -14.16 -5.81 -10.13
N PHE A 167 -14.47 -4.56 -9.81
CA PHE A 167 -15.04 -3.60 -10.76
C PHE A 167 -14.03 -2.61 -11.33
N SER A 168 -12.73 -2.87 -11.17
CA SER A 168 -11.65 -1.96 -11.55
C SER A 168 -11.71 -1.50 -13.00
N SER A 169 -11.95 -2.42 -13.96
CA SER A 169 -12.08 -2.08 -15.38
C SER A 169 -13.23 -1.11 -15.64
N LYS A 170 -14.41 -1.38 -15.08
CA LYS A 170 -15.60 -0.50 -15.24
C LYS A 170 -15.38 0.87 -14.63
N ILE A 171 -14.66 0.95 -13.51
CA ILE A 171 -14.35 2.22 -12.85
C ILE A 171 -13.38 3.04 -13.72
N LEU A 172 -12.34 2.40 -14.28
CA LEU A 172 -11.37 3.07 -15.15
C LEU A 172 -11.98 3.50 -16.50
N GLU A 173 -12.97 2.77 -17.01
CA GLU A 173 -13.73 3.17 -18.21
C GLU A 173 -14.63 4.37 -17.96
N ARG A 174 -15.25 4.45 -16.77
CA ARG A 174 -16.24 5.47 -16.45
C ARG A 174 -15.64 6.79 -15.94
N PHE A 175 -14.51 6.72 -15.25
CA PHE A 175 -13.90 7.87 -14.57
C PHE A 175 -12.49 8.12 -15.10
N GLN A 176 -12.15 9.40 -15.27
CA GLN A 176 -10.79 9.80 -15.61
C GLN A 176 -9.80 9.41 -14.50
N THR A 177 -8.72 8.76 -14.83
CA THR A 177 -7.70 8.27 -13.87
C THR A 177 -7.17 9.37 -12.95
N LYS A 178 -6.98 10.58 -13.48
CA LYS A 178 -6.50 11.73 -12.70
C LYS A 178 -7.51 12.20 -11.66
N THR A 179 -8.80 12.18 -12.01
CA THR A 179 -9.89 12.49 -11.09
C THR A 179 -9.98 11.45 -9.98
N LEU A 180 -9.80 10.18 -10.31
CA LEU A 180 -9.75 9.09 -9.32
C LEU A 180 -8.56 9.28 -8.37
N LEU A 181 -7.38 9.62 -8.87
CA LEU A 181 -6.21 9.89 -8.04
C LEU A 181 -6.47 11.05 -7.07
N TYR A 182 -7.07 12.14 -7.56
CA TYR A 182 -7.44 13.29 -6.73
C TYR A 182 -8.44 12.89 -5.64
N PHE A 183 -9.51 12.19 -6.03
CA PHE A 183 -10.55 11.72 -5.13
C PHE A 183 -10.02 10.77 -4.06
N GLY A 184 -9.24 9.75 -4.45
CA GLY A 184 -8.64 8.78 -3.51
C GLY A 184 -7.70 9.46 -2.50
N THR A 185 -6.90 10.43 -2.96
CA THR A 185 -6.01 11.22 -2.08
C THR A 185 -6.82 12.10 -1.12
N PHE A 186 -7.88 12.75 -1.58
CA PHE A 186 -8.79 13.52 -0.72
C PHE A 186 -9.44 12.63 0.34
N MET A 187 -9.94 11.46 -0.06
CA MET A 187 -10.55 10.50 0.86
C MET A 187 -9.57 9.94 1.90
N TYR A 188 -8.29 9.89 1.61
CA TYR A 188 -7.27 9.61 2.63
C TYR A 188 -7.23 10.70 3.71
N GLY A 189 -7.27 11.98 3.33
CA GLY A 189 -7.34 13.09 4.29
C GLY A 189 -8.58 12.97 5.19
N VAL A 190 -9.76 12.71 4.59
CA VAL A 190 -11.01 12.49 5.35
C VAL A 190 -10.88 11.28 6.29
N LYS A 191 -10.35 10.17 5.81
CA LYS A 191 -10.16 8.95 6.61
C LYS A 191 -9.29 9.21 7.85
N PHE A 192 -8.15 9.88 7.68
CA PHE A 192 -7.25 10.18 8.79
C PHE A 192 -7.81 11.23 9.75
N LEU A 193 -8.58 12.19 9.24
CA LEU A 193 -9.31 13.13 10.07
C LEU A 193 -10.32 12.39 10.99
N LEU A 194 -11.09 11.46 10.43
CA LEU A 194 -12.02 10.63 11.20
C LEU A 194 -11.31 9.71 12.20
N TYR A 195 -10.16 9.15 11.85
CA TYR A 195 -9.34 8.42 12.80
C TYR A 195 -8.89 9.29 13.98
N GLY A 196 -8.55 10.57 13.72
CA GLY A 196 -8.21 11.53 14.75
C GLY A 196 -9.37 11.79 15.72
N PHE A 197 -10.60 11.85 15.25
CA PHE A 197 -11.81 12.03 16.07
C PHE A 197 -12.31 10.77 16.77
N SER A 198 -11.69 9.61 16.52
CA SER A 198 -12.14 8.35 17.11
C SER A 198 -11.71 8.26 18.59
N PHE A 199 -12.66 8.08 19.49
CA PHE A 199 -12.44 7.88 20.94
C PHE A 199 -12.82 6.48 21.42
N GLN A 200 -13.30 5.62 20.52
CA GLN A 200 -13.63 4.23 20.77
C GLN A 200 -13.06 3.34 19.65
N PRO A 201 -12.60 2.11 19.93
CA PRO A 201 -12.02 1.21 18.93
C PRO A 201 -12.96 0.92 17.75
N TRP A 202 -14.26 0.78 17.98
CA TRP A 202 -15.25 0.52 16.92
C TRP A 202 -15.36 1.67 15.90
N MET A 203 -15.09 2.91 16.32
CA MET A 203 -15.08 4.07 15.39
C MET A 203 -13.93 3.95 14.39
N ILE A 204 -12.75 3.49 14.85
CA ILE A 204 -11.60 3.21 13.98
C ILE A 204 -11.95 2.07 13.02
N ILE A 205 -12.62 1.01 13.51
CA ILE A 205 -13.07 -0.11 12.66
C ILE A 205 -14.01 0.40 11.56
N LEU A 206 -15.03 1.17 11.91
CA LEU A 206 -15.97 1.72 10.91
C LEU A 206 -15.28 2.66 9.92
N THR A 207 -14.40 3.53 10.39
CA THR A 207 -13.62 4.43 9.53
C THR A 207 -12.74 3.65 8.53
N ALA A 208 -12.27 2.46 8.93
CA ALA A 208 -11.50 1.59 8.05
C ALA A 208 -12.28 1.16 6.79
N ALA A 209 -13.62 1.21 6.78
CA ALA A 209 -14.43 0.96 5.60
C ALA A 209 -14.17 1.96 4.45
N LEU A 210 -13.68 3.17 4.76
CA LEU A 210 -13.24 4.12 3.73
C LEU A 210 -12.05 3.61 2.89
N GLN A 211 -11.47 2.46 3.26
CA GLN A 211 -10.49 1.79 2.42
C GLN A 211 -11.01 1.53 1.00
N LEU A 212 -12.31 1.29 0.85
CA LEU A 212 -12.95 1.13 -0.47
C LEU A 212 -12.53 2.21 -1.47
N VAL A 213 -12.44 3.45 -1.02
CA VAL A 213 -12.18 4.63 -1.88
C VAL A 213 -10.79 5.24 -1.69
N THR A 214 -9.88 4.56 -1.00
CA THR A 214 -8.52 5.05 -0.77
C THR A 214 -7.46 4.17 -1.47
N LEU A 215 -6.83 3.23 -0.79
CA LEU A 215 -5.69 2.46 -1.32
C LEU A 215 -5.94 1.79 -2.67
N PRO A 216 -7.07 1.10 -2.92
CA PRO A 216 -7.27 0.43 -4.20
C PRO A 216 -7.34 1.40 -5.38
N ILE A 217 -7.94 2.60 -5.18
CA ILE A 217 -7.95 3.65 -6.20
C ILE A 217 -6.51 4.11 -6.49
N ILE A 218 -5.71 4.34 -5.45
CA ILE A 218 -4.32 4.77 -5.61
C ILE A 218 -3.50 3.69 -6.34
N MET A 219 -3.69 2.41 -6.01
CA MET A 219 -3.03 1.31 -6.68
C MET A 219 -3.40 1.21 -8.17
N LEU A 220 -4.68 1.34 -8.50
CA LEU A 220 -5.15 1.30 -9.89
C LEU A 220 -4.63 2.48 -10.70
N THR A 221 -4.75 3.68 -10.16
CA THR A 221 -4.32 4.91 -10.84
C THR A 221 -2.82 4.95 -11.06
N SER A 222 -2.02 4.39 -10.13
CA SER A 222 -0.56 4.35 -10.29
C SER A 222 -0.12 3.55 -11.52
N LYS A 223 -0.76 2.41 -11.76
CA LYS A 223 -0.45 1.56 -12.93
C LYS A 223 -0.79 2.26 -14.23
N VAL A 224 -1.97 2.86 -14.31
CA VAL A 224 -2.44 3.54 -15.52
C VAL A 224 -1.60 4.78 -15.82
N LEU A 225 -1.40 5.67 -14.83
CA LEU A 225 -0.68 6.93 -15.06
C LEU A 225 0.82 6.71 -15.33
N VAL A 226 1.46 5.72 -14.71
CA VAL A 226 2.85 5.37 -15.05
C VAL A 226 2.92 4.85 -16.49
N LYS A 227 1.94 4.03 -16.93
CA LYS A 227 1.88 3.53 -18.30
C LYS A 227 1.70 4.65 -19.33
N GLU A 228 0.87 5.66 -19.03
CA GLU A 228 0.60 6.79 -19.94
C GLU A 228 1.83 7.68 -20.20
N ILE A 229 2.73 7.80 -19.23
CA ILE A 229 3.88 8.74 -19.32
C ILE A 229 5.21 8.07 -19.65
N THR A 230 5.23 6.74 -19.71
CA THR A 230 6.45 5.96 -20.00
C THR A 230 6.34 5.27 -21.36
N PRO A 231 7.44 5.22 -22.13
CA PRO A 231 7.49 4.39 -23.34
C PRO A 231 7.20 2.93 -23.03
N GLN A 232 6.49 2.23 -23.92
CA GLN A 232 6.07 0.85 -23.71
C GLN A 232 7.23 -0.10 -23.34
N LYS A 233 8.41 0.10 -23.95
CA LYS A 233 9.63 -0.68 -23.66
C LYS A 233 10.16 -0.49 -22.24
N LEU A 234 9.85 0.62 -21.59
CA LEU A 234 10.34 0.97 -20.25
C LEU A 234 9.27 0.79 -19.15
N PHE A 235 8.04 0.41 -19.52
CA PHE A 235 6.90 0.39 -18.60
C PHE A 235 7.16 -0.49 -17.36
N SER A 236 7.59 -1.73 -17.55
CA SER A 236 7.85 -2.65 -16.42
C SER A 236 8.93 -2.11 -15.49
N SER A 237 10.06 -1.60 -16.05
CA SER A 237 11.12 -0.98 -15.26
C SER A 237 10.65 0.28 -14.53
N ALA A 238 9.82 1.11 -15.19
CA ALA A 238 9.25 2.31 -14.58
C ALA A 238 8.29 1.98 -13.43
N GLN A 239 7.43 1.00 -13.64
CA GLN A 239 6.48 0.56 -12.60
C GLN A 239 7.22 -0.02 -11.38
N MET A 240 8.20 -0.89 -11.60
CA MET A 240 9.00 -1.48 -10.52
C MET A 240 9.79 -0.42 -9.76
N PHE A 241 10.46 0.50 -10.45
CA PHE A 241 11.19 1.59 -9.81
C PHE A 241 10.25 2.51 -9.02
N ALA A 242 9.12 2.90 -9.59
CA ALA A 242 8.12 3.71 -8.90
C ALA A 242 7.63 3.01 -7.63
N MET A 243 7.26 1.72 -7.70
CA MET A 243 6.83 0.93 -6.55
C MET A 243 7.92 0.81 -5.48
N ALA A 244 9.16 0.56 -5.87
CA ALA A 244 10.29 0.52 -4.93
C ALA A 244 10.44 1.86 -4.18
N VAL A 245 10.27 2.98 -4.87
CA VAL A 245 10.33 4.30 -4.23
C VAL A 245 9.12 4.53 -3.32
N PHE A 246 7.89 4.48 -3.84
CA PHE A 246 6.75 4.91 -3.02
C PHE A 246 6.37 3.91 -1.93
N ILE A 247 6.56 2.60 -2.11
CA ILE A 247 6.33 1.60 -1.06
C ILE A 247 7.55 1.50 -0.12
N GLY A 248 8.76 1.42 -0.68
CA GLY A 248 9.98 1.24 0.11
C GLY A 248 10.31 2.46 0.97
N VAL A 249 10.37 3.65 0.36
CA VAL A 249 10.72 4.89 1.07
C VAL A 249 9.62 5.28 2.08
N SER A 250 8.33 5.15 1.72
CA SER A 250 7.24 5.40 2.68
C SER A 250 7.33 4.44 3.87
N GLY A 251 7.62 3.17 3.64
CA GLY A 251 7.76 2.16 4.70
C GLY A 251 8.90 2.44 5.67
N LEU A 252 9.95 3.14 5.23
CA LEU A 252 11.08 3.53 6.08
C LEU A 252 10.83 4.84 6.83
N ILE A 253 10.34 5.86 6.13
CA ILE A 253 10.27 7.23 6.65
C ILE A 253 9.02 7.43 7.50
N THR A 254 7.87 6.90 7.09
CA THR A 254 6.60 7.17 7.77
C THR A 254 6.58 6.72 9.22
N PRO A 255 7.03 5.49 9.59
CA PRO A 255 7.04 5.06 10.99
C PRO A 255 7.89 5.97 11.88
N LEU A 256 9.02 6.46 11.36
CA LEU A 256 9.92 7.35 12.11
C LEU A 256 9.23 8.70 12.38
N ILE A 257 8.63 9.29 11.35
CA ILE A 257 7.91 10.57 11.47
C ILE A 257 6.71 10.42 12.41
N THR A 258 5.86 9.41 12.20
CA THR A 258 4.65 9.22 13.00
C THR A 258 4.97 8.88 14.45
N SER A 259 6.01 8.08 14.71
CA SER A 259 6.48 7.79 16.06
C SER A 259 7.01 9.05 16.78
N TYR A 260 7.77 9.90 16.08
CA TYR A 260 8.24 11.17 16.62
C TYR A 260 7.06 12.11 16.95
N LEU A 261 6.13 12.28 16.02
CA LEU A 261 4.96 13.13 16.20
C LEU A 261 4.06 12.61 17.33
N SER A 262 3.84 11.30 17.43
CA SER A 262 3.00 10.71 18.47
C SER A 262 3.59 10.90 19.87
N LYS A 263 4.92 10.85 19.99
CA LYS A 263 5.61 11.15 21.25
C LYS A 263 5.54 12.63 21.62
N ALA A 264 5.58 13.53 20.63
CA ALA A 264 5.60 14.97 20.86
C ALA A 264 4.19 15.55 21.10
N PHE A 265 3.18 15.06 20.37
CA PHE A 265 1.85 15.69 20.31
C PHE A 265 0.71 14.73 20.65
N GLY A 266 0.98 13.42 20.86
CA GLY A 266 -0.04 12.39 21.05
C GLY A 266 -0.60 11.87 19.70
N TYR A 267 -1.39 10.79 19.79
CA TYR A 267 -1.91 10.09 18.61
C TYR A 267 -2.91 10.93 17.82
N ASP A 268 -3.81 11.64 18.48
CA ASP A 268 -4.88 12.41 17.84
C ASP A 268 -4.31 13.51 16.96
N TRP A 269 -3.40 14.31 17.49
CA TRP A 269 -2.75 15.38 16.75
C TRP A 269 -1.88 14.84 15.62
N THR A 270 -1.23 13.70 15.83
CA THR A 270 -0.47 13.04 14.76
C THR A 270 -1.38 12.66 13.59
N LEU A 271 -2.57 12.14 13.86
CA LEU A 271 -3.55 11.78 12.83
C LEU A 271 -4.11 13.02 12.12
N TYR A 272 -4.35 14.12 12.83
CA TYR A 272 -4.72 15.40 12.21
C TYR A 272 -3.62 15.98 11.34
N ILE A 273 -2.34 15.87 11.77
CA ILE A 273 -1.19 16.28 10.95
C ILE A 273 -1.10 15.44 9.69
N VAL A 274 -1.27 14.12 9.78
CA VAL A 274 -1.30 13.21 8.61
C VAL A 274 -2.47 13.54 7.69
N ALA A 275 -3.65 13.85 8.24
CA ALA A 275 -4.80 14.30 7.45
C ALA A 275 -4.50 15.62 6.71
N ALA A 276 -3.95 16.61 7.40
CA ALA A 276 -3.55 17.88 6.81
C ALA A 276 -2.43 17.73 5.75
N PHE A 277 -1.50 16.79 5.97
CA PHE A 277 -0.46 16.47 5.01
C PHE A 277 -1.00 16.02 3.65
N SER A 278 -2.23 15.46 3.59
CA SER A 278 -2.89 15.10 2.32
C SER A 278 -3.09 16.29 1.37
N ILE A 279 -3.11 17.51 1.89
CA ILE A 279 -3.20 18.75 1.08
C ILE A 279 -1.99 18.87 0.16
N VAL A 280 -0.81 18.43 0.59
CA VAL A 280 0.42 18.55 -0.21
C VAL A 280 0.32 17.73 -1.51
N PRO A 281 0.08 16.40 -1.47
CA PRO A 281 -0.11 15.66 -2.71
C PRO A 281 -1.32 16.13 -3.52
N LEU A 282 -2.41 16.62 -2.91
CA LEU A 282 -3.55 17.19 -3.65
C LEU A 282 -3.13 18.41 -4.49
N LEU A 283 -2.34 19.33 -3.92
CA LEU A 283 -1.79 20.47 -4.65
C LEU A 283 -0.85 20.01 -5.79
N LEU A 284 -0.01 19.02 -5.53
CA LEU A 284 0.87 18.47 -6.56
C LEU A 284 0.10 17.77 -7.69
N ILE A 285 -0.98 17.07 -7.39
CA ILE A 285 -1.86 16.46 -8.40
C ILE A 285 -2.52 17.57 -9.23
N PHE A 286 -3.01 18.63 -8.61
CA PHE A 286 -3.56 19.78 -9.31
C PHE A 286 -2.54 20.40 -10.27
N CYS A 287 -1.31 20.65 -9.81
CA CYS A 287 -0.21 21.13 -10.63
C CYS A 287 0.14 20.16 -11.77
N TYR A 288 0.18 18.85 -11.48
CA TYR A 288 0.44 17.82 -12.48
C TYR A 288 -0.60 17.82 -13.59
N VAL A 289 -1.88 17.83 -13.24
CA VAL A 289 -2.99 17.86 -14.21
C VAL A 289 -2.94 19.12 -15.05
N HIS A 290 -2.70 20.29 -14.44
CA HIS A 290 -2.72 21.58 -15.15
C HIS A 290 -1.51 21.78 -16.07
N TYR A 291 -0.33 21.37 -15.63
CA TYR A 291 0.92 21.61 -16.37
C TYR A 291 1.15 20.61 -17.50
N PHE A 292 0.80 19.33 -17.30
CA PHE A 292 1.09 18.28 -18.28
C PHE A 292 -0.01 18.10 -19.31
N GLN A 293 -1.28 18.40 -19.02
CA GLN A 293 -2.35 18.40 -20.03
C GLN A 293 -2.13 19.45 -21.14
N LYS A 294 -1.67 20.65 -20.77
CA LYS A 294 -1.39 21.72 -21.77
C LYS A 294 -0.28 21.33 -22.78
N LYS A 295 0.65 20.44 -22.39
CA LYS A 295 1.73 19.99 -23.29
C LYS A 295 1.34 18.89 -24.25
N THR A 296 0.41 18.02 -23.88
CA THR A 296 -0.04 16.90 -24.72
C THR A 296 -0.94 17.41 -25.85
N VAL A 297 -1.82 18.37 -25.57
CA VAL A 297 -2.69 19.01 -26.58
C VAL A 297 -1.87 19.83 -27.60
N LYS A 298 -0.78 20.49 -27.19
CA LYS A 298 0.12 21.23 -28.10
C LYS A 298 1.05 20.35 -28.99
N ARG A 299 1.13 19.03 -28.72
CA ARG A 299 1.91 18.11 -29.56
C ARG A 299 1.06 17.34 -30.56
N SER A 300 -0.26 17.38 -30.42
CA SER A 300 -1.24 16.78 -31.34
C SER A 300 -1.90 17.78 -32.29
N SER A 301 -1.61 19.07 -32.15
CA SER A 301 -1.90 20.16 -33.11
C SER A 301 -0.61 20.58 -33.80
#